data_88243df06303f35caaaa2d9f80ec78ce
#
_entry.id   88243df06303f35caaaa2d9f80ec78ce
#
_cell.length_a   1.000
_cell.length_b   1.000
_cell.length_c   1.000
_cell.angle_alpha   90.00
_cell.angle_beta   90.00
_cell.angle_gamma   90.00
#
_symmetry.space_group_name_H-M   'P 1'
#
loop_
_entity.id
_entity.type
_entity.pdbx_description
1 polymer ?
#
loop_
_entity_poly.entity_id
_entity_poly.type
_entity_poly.pdbx_seq_one_letter_code
_entity_poly.pdbx_strand_id
1 'polypeptide(L)'
;MRLLGPRRGITLRTRGARIVPPQSHVRRALALALAGVLLFAAPAASLYRPERRLAPMINTARYRHDLPRLVERPRLRAAAERQSLRMAKRGRLFHGSLAWTSGRRCWGQNVGTGPTVRAVFRAFMRSADHRANMFDRFYRRAGYGVVKFRGAVWVTVNFAG
;
A
#
# COMPACT_ATOMS: atom_id res chain seq x y z
N MET A 1 -73.45 47.24 0.06
CA MET A 1 -73.75 48.70 0.13
C MET A 1 -72.43 49.50 0.12
N ARG A 2 -72.26 50.38 -0.90
CA ARG A 2 -71.29 51.44 -1.13
C ARG A 2 -69.82 50.94 -1.33
N LEU A 3 -69.28 50.91 -2.53
CA LEU A 3 -68.85 51.93 -3.50
C LEU A 3 -67.90 53.01 -2.89
N LEU A 4 -66.77 53.10 -3.48
CA LEU A 4 -65.97 54.30 -3.86
C LEU A 4 -64.52 53.81 -3.97
N GLY A 5 -63.80 53.83 -5.02
CA GLY A 5 -63.61 54.79 -6.08
C GLY A 5 -62.10 55.12 -6.18
N PRO A 6 -61.52 55.29 -7.32
CA PRO A 6 -60.06 55.16 -7.52
C PRO A 6 -59.31 56.50 -7.28
N ARG A 7 -58.07 56.47 -6.85
CA ARG A 7 -57.17 57.62 -6.95
C ARG A 7 -55.90 57.33 -7.74
N ARG A 8 -55.76 58.13 -8.74
CA ARG A 8 -54.66 58.23 -9.73
C ARG A 8 -53.37 58.69 -9.07
N GLY A 9 -52.29 58.27 -9.66
CA GLY A 9 -51.18 59.17 -9.99
C GLY A 9 -49.95 59.04 -9.07
N ILE A 10 -48.87 58.64 -9.55
CA ILE A 10 -47.76 59.54 -9.96
C ILE A 10 -46.62 58.60 -10.44
N THR A 11 -46.31 58.68 -11.72
CA THR A 11 -45.12 58.12 -12.33
C THR A 11 -43.89 58.96 -11.95
N LEU A 12 -43.00 58.40 -11.16
CA LEU A 12 -41.63 58.95 -11.02
C LEU A 12 -40.65 58.05 -11.79
N ARG A 13 -40.25 58.61 -12.91
CA ARG A 13 -39.26 58.05 -13.83
C ARG A 13 -37.87 58.37 -13.23
N THR A 14 -37.29 57.44 -12.49
CA THR A 14 -35.92 57.54 -12.11
C THR A 14 -35.04 56.83 -13.14
N ARG A 15 -34.18 57.63 -13.77
CA ARG A 15 -33.09 57.17 -14.67
C ARG A 15 -32.17 56.24 -13.89
N GLY A 16 -32.15 54.95 -14.22
CA GLY A 16 -31.20 54.02 -13.72
C GLY A 16 -29.81 54.30 -14.33
N ALA A 17 -28.91 54.73 -13.52
CA ALA A 17 -27.51 54.72 -13.86
C ALA A 17 -27.02 53.26 -13.89
N ARG A 18 -26.56 52.81 -15.06
CA ARG A 18 -25.86 51.52 -15.18
C ARG A 18 -24.50 51.65 -14.52
N ILE A 19 -24.34 51.04 -13.39
CA ILE A 19 -23.03 50.84 -12.79
C ILE A 19 -22.44 49.60 -13.49
N VAL A 20 -21.46 49.82 -14.36
CA VAL A 20 -20.66 48.76 -14.97
C VAL A 20 -19.55 48.42 -13.98
N PRO A 21 -19.47 47.23 -13.41
CA PRO A 21 -18.34 46.88 -12.56
C PRO A 21 -17.08 46.63 -13.43
N PRO A 22 -15.90 47.08 -12.98
CA PRO A 22 -14.67 46.87 -13.72
C PRO A 22 -14.28 45.38 -13.70
N GLN A 23 -14.30 44.79 -14.87
CA GLN A 23 -14.01 43.36 -15.10
C GLN A 23 -12.51 42.97 -15.03
N SER A 24 -11.64 43.85 -14.55
CA SER A 24 -10.20 43.63 -14.65
C SER A 24 -9.53 42.91 -13.46
N HIS A 25 -10.18 42.77 -12.32
CA HIS A 25 -9.54 42.21 -11.12
C HIS A 25 -9.85 40.73 -10.86
N VAL A 26 -10.92 40.17 -11.43
CA VAL A 26 -11.32 38.79 -11.20
C VAL A 26 -10.51 37.80 -12.06
N ARG A 27 -10.01 38.24 -13.21
CA ARG A 27 -9.21 37.36 -14.11
C ARG A 27 -7.76 37.16 -13.65
N ARG A 28 -7.21 38.02 -12.80
CA ARG A 28 -5.84 37.89 -12.27
C ARG A 28 -5.75 37.04 -11.00
N ALA A 29 -6.83 36.87 -10.27
CA ALA A 29 -6.86 36.05 -9.06
C ALA A 29 -7.00 34.56 -9.33
N LEU A 30 -7.62 34.15 -10.47
CA LEU A 30 -7.76 32.73 -10.83
C LEU A 30 -6.49 32.12 -11.44
N ALA A 31 -5.59 32.92 -11.99
CA ALA A 31 -4.35 32.43 -12.60
C ALA A 31 -3.26 32.08 -11.58
N LEU A 32 -3.33 32.63 -10.37
CA LEU A 32 -2.36 32.37 -9.29
C LEU A 32 -2.73 31.18 -8.41
N ALA A 33 -3.99 30.74 -8.42
CA ALA A 33 -4.44 29.57 -7.65
C ALA A 33 -4.13 28.22 -8.32
N LEU A 34 -3.90 28.17 -9.62
CA LEU A 34 -3.57 26.94 -10.33
C LEU A 34 -2.07 26.61 -10.38
N ALA A 35 -1.18 27.56 -10.09
CA ALA A 35 0.27 27.34 -10.07
C ALA A 35 0.77 26.69 -8.76
N GLY A 36 -0.04 26.66 -7.71
CA GLY A 36 0.35 26.15 -6.39
C GLY A 36 0.13 24.65 -6.16
N VAL A 37 -0.58 23.96 -7.03
CA VAL A 37 -0.96 22.54 -6.83
C VAL A 37 0.00 21.55 -7.52
N LEU A 38 0.90 22.04 -8.36
CA LEU A 38 1.82 21.17 -9.15
C LEU A 38 3.18 20.90 -8.48
N LEU A 39 3.42 21.35 -7.26
CA LEU A 39 4.76 21.21 -6.64
C LEU A 39 4.86 20.18 -5.52
N PHE A 40 3.88 19.32 -5.31
CA PHE A 40 3.98 18.19 -4.39
C PHE A 40 3.65 16.84 -5.05
N ALA A 41 4.10 16.64 -6.28
CA ALA A 41 4.49 15.30 -6.67
C ALA A 41 5.81 15.03 -5.96
N ALA A 42 5.75 14.64 -4.67
CA ALA A 42 6.89 14.02 -4.02
C ALA A 42 7.36 12.93 -4.97
N PRO A 43 8.66 12.88 -5.36
CA PRO A 43 9.17 11.78 -6.14
C PRO A 43 8.70 10.54 -5.39
N ALA A 44 8.03 9.64 -6.11
CA ALA A 44 7.67 8.35 -5.55
C ALA A 44 8.99 7.79 -5.03
N ALA A 45 9.21 7.98 -3.73
CA ALA A 45 10.41 7.50 -3.07
C ALA A 45 10.50 6.06 -3.53
N SER A 46 11.57 5.71 -4.20
CA SER A 46 11.83 4.33 -4.58
C SER A 46 11.78 3.57 -3.27
N LEU A 47 10.59 3.07 -2.95
CA LEU A 47 10.33 2.40 -1.69
C LEU A 47 11.33 1.25 -1.68
N TYR A 48 12.34 1.36 -0.81
CA TYR A 48 13.25 0.28 -0.53
C TYR A 48 12.38 -0.93 -0.20
N ARG A 49 12.28 -1.83 -1.16
CA ARG A 49 11.50 -3.05 -1.03
C ARG A 49 12.43 -4.18 -0.63
N PRO A 50 12.67 -4.35 0.67
CA PRO A 50 13.58 -5.37 1.17
C PRO A 50 13.13 -6.79 0.82
N GLU A 51 11.84 -7.00 0.58
CA GLU A 51 11.29 -8.25 0.05
C GLU A 51 11.89 -8.64 -1.31
N ARG A 52 12.26 -7.67 -2.16
CA ARG A 52 12.93 -7.93 -3.44
C ARG A 52 14.28 -8.62 -3.28
N ARG A 53 14.89 -8.54 -2.10
CA ARG A 53 16.14 -9.25 -1.79
C ARG A 53 15.91 -10.66 -1.29
N LEU A 54 14.80 -10.92 -0.57
CA LEU A 54 14.52 -12.23 0.03
C LEU A 54 14.19 -13.29 -1.01
N ALA A 55 13.33 -12.97 -1.99
CA ALA A 55 12.94 -13.88 -3.06
C ALA A 55 14.13 -14.44 -3.86
N PRO A 56 15.07 -13.61 -4.38
CA PRO A 56 16.24 -14.13 -5.08
C PRO A 56 17.16 -14.94 -4.15
N MET A 57 17.30 -14.59 -2.88
CA MET A 57 18.13 -15.36 -1.94
C MET A 57 17.57 -16.78 -1.74
N ILE A 58 16.26 -16.91 -1.52
CA ILE A 58 15.60 -18.22 -1.40
C ILE A 58 15.69 -18.99 -2.71
N ASN A 59 15.42 -18.34 -3.85
CA ASN A 59 15.47 -19.01 -5.14
C ASN A 59 16.88 -19.42 -5.57
N THR A 60 17.91 -18.65 -5.20
CA THR A 60 19.32 -19.06 -5.39
C THR A 60 19.67 -20.26 -4.52
N ALA A 61 19.19 -20.29 -3.27
CA ALA A 61 19.40 -21.44 -2.41
C ALA A 61 18.69 -22.69 -2.97
N ARG A 62 17.45 -22.57 -3.42
CA ARG A 62 16.70 -23.65 -4.07
C ARG A 62 17.42 -24.18 -5.33
N TYR A 63 17.89 -23.28 -6.20
CA TYR A 63 18.64 -23.66 -7.40
C TYR A 63 19.88 -24.52 -7.07
N ARG A 64 20.61 -24.19 -6.00
CA ARG A 64 21.78 -24.97 -5.55
C ARG A 64 21.42 -26.36 -5.00
N HIS A 65 20.15 -26.64 -4.79
CA HIS A 65 19.60 -27.92 -4.36
C HIS A 65 18.71 -28.57 -5.45
N ASP A 66 18.90 -28.19 -6.71
CA ASP A 66 18.16 -28.71 -7.88
C ASP A 66 16.63 -28.61 -7.73
N LEU A 67 16.17 -27.60 -7.02
CA LEU A 67 14.74 -27.36 -6.78
C LEU A 67 14.22 -26.26 -7.71
N PRO A 68 12.99 -26.40 -8.20
CA PRO A 68 12.38 -25.39 -9.04
C PRO A 68 12.18 -24.09 -8.26
N ARG A 69 12.33 -22.97 -8.99
CA ARG A 69 12.12 -21.62 -8.42
C ARG A 69 10.68 -21.46 -7.95
N LEU A 70 10.52 -20.69 -6.87
CA LEU A 70 9.21 -20.26 -6.40
C LEU A 70 8.76 -19.01 -7.17
N VAL A 71 7.56 -19.07 -7.72
CA VAL A 71 6.92 -17.93 -8.40
C VAL A 71 6.13 -17.13 -7.38
N GLU A 72 6.41 -15.84 -7.29
CA GLU A 72 5.67 -14.96 -6.38
C GLU A 72 4.21 -14.82 -6.83
N ARG A 73 3.29 -14.85 -5.87
CA ARG A 73 1.85 -14.66 -6.10
C ARG A 73 1.31 -13.49 -5.27
N PRO A 74 0.57 -12.56 -5.90
CA PRO A 74 0.09 -11.35 -5.22
C PRO A 74 -0.73 -11.65 -3.96
N ARG A 75 -1.60 -12.66 -3.98
CA ARG A 75 -2.40 -13.05 -2.80
C ARG A 75 -1.53 -13.55 -1.64
N LEU A 76 -0.51 -14.37 -1.93
CA LEU A 76 0.42 -14.87 -0.92
C LEU A 76 1.28 -13.74 -0.36
N ARG A 77 1.74 -12.81 -1.22
CA ARG A 77 2.47 -11.62 -0.81
C ARG A 77 1.64 -10.74 0.12
N ALA A 78 0.43 -10.36 -0.28
CA ALA A 78 -0.44 -9.53 0.54
C ALA A 78 -0.73 -10.16 1.91
N ALA A 79 -0.90 -11.50 1.98
CA ALA A 79 -1.06 -12.21 3.25
C ALA A 79 0.22 -12.16 4.10
N ALA A 80 1.40 -12.32 3.48
CA ALA A 80 2.69 -12.27 4.16
C ALA A 80 2.98 -10.85 4.69
N GLU A 81 2.72 -9.80 3.90
CA GLU A 81 2.88 -8.40 4.31
C GLU A 81 2.00 -8.07 5.52
N ARG A 82 0.71 -8.46 5.48
CA ARG A 82 -0.20 -8.27 6.62
C ARG A 82 0.28 -9.00 7.87
N GLN A 83 0.81 -10.22 7.73
CA GLN A 83 1.34 -10.99 8.87
C GLN A 83 2.58 -10.32 9.45
N SER A 84 3.54 -9.91 8.62
CA SER A 84 4.74 -9.20 9.07
C SER A 84 4.38 -7.90 9.80
N LEU A 85 3.39 -7.15 9.31
CA LEU A 85 2.92 -5.94 9.98
C LEU A 85 2.26 -6.24 11.34
N ARG A 86 1.46 -7.31 11.43
CA ARG A 86 0.85 -7.72 12.72
C ARG A 86 1.91 -8.11 13.75
N MET A 87 2.93 -8.87 13.35
CA MET A 87 4.05 -9.24 14.21
C MET A 87 4.84 -8.02 14.68
N ALA A 88 5.16 -7.11 13.74
CA ALA A 88 5.85 -5.86 14.03
C ALA A 88 5.11 -4.99 15.06
N LYS A 89 3.80 -4.80 14.88
CA LYS A 89 2.95 -4.03 15.81
C LYS A 89 2.85 -4.67 17.19
N ARG A 90 2.83 -6.01 17.26
CA ARG A 90 2.73 -6.76 18.52
C ARG A 90 4.09 -7.04 19.19
N GLY A 91 5.20 -6.77 18.50
CA GLY A 91 6.56 -7.01 19.00
C GLY A 91 6.88 -8.49 19.26
N ARG A 92 6.14 -9.45 18.67
CA ARG A 92 6.38 -10.89 18.85
C ARG A 92 6.11 -11.69 17.59
N LEU A 93 6.80 -12.83 17.45
CA LEU A 93 6.61 -13.77 16.36
C LEU A 93 5.40 -14.68 16.63
N PHE A 94 4.59 -14.88 15.61
CA PHE A 94 3.50 -15.86 15.60
C PHE A 94 3.07 -16.14 14.15
N HIS A 95 2.56 -17.33 13.92
CA HIS A 95 2.01 -17.69 12.62
C HIS A 95 0.68 -16.99 12.34
N GLY A 96 0.45 -16.66 11.08
CA GLY A 96 -0.77 -16.00 10.63
C GLY A 96 -1.91 -16.96 10.35
N SER A 97 -3.10 -16.39 10.09
CA SER A 97 -4.23 -17.16 9.59
C SER A 97 -3.87 -17.89 8.29
N LEU A 98 -4.35 -19.11 8.18
CA LEU A 98 -4.17 -19.99 7.03
C LEU A 98 -5.29 -19.89 5.98
N ALA A 99 -6.12 -18.84 6.06
CA ALA A 99 -7.24 -18.63 5.13
C ALA A 99 -6.79 -18.61 3.64
N TRP A 100 -5.54 -18.22 3.37
CA TRP A 100 -4.95 -18.26 2.03
C TRP A 100 -4.60 -19.67 1.54
N THR A 101 -4.65 -20.72 2.41
CA THR A 101 -4.36 -22.12 2.07
C THR A 101 -5.56 -22.86 1.52
N SER A 102 -6.75 -22.28 1.57
CA SER A 102 -7.98 -22.93 1.09
C SER A 102 -7.81 -23.45 -0.34
N GLY A 103 -8.14 -24.74 -0.53
CA GLY A 103 -7.98 -25.44 -1.80
C GLY A 103 -6.54 -25.84 -2.17
N ARG A 104 -5.54 -25.68 -1.30
CA ARG A 104 -4.15 -26.05 -1.56
C ARG A 104 -3.79 -27.38 -0.92
N ARG A 105 -3.09 -28.24 -1.67
CA ARG A 105 -2.65 -29.57 -1.18
C ARG A 105 -1.47 -29.46 -0.21
N CYS A 106 -0.57 -28.50 -0.42
CA CYS A 106 0.55 -28.24 0.46
C CYS A 106 0.78 -26.75 0.66
N TRP A 107 1.17 -26.38 1.85
CA TRP A 107 1.47 -25.01 2.24
C TRP A 107 2.44 -24.97 3.43
N GLY A 108 3.14 -23.87 3.58
CA GLY A 108 4.03 -23.61 4.71
C GLY A 108 4.20 -22.12 4.95
N GLN A 109 4.67 -21.79 6.13
CA GLN A 109 4.95 -20.40 6.49
C GLN A 109 6.22 -20.32 7.34
N ASN A 110 7.14 -19.44 6.93
CA ASN A 110 8.27 -19.03 7.77
C ASN A 110 8.01 -17.63 8.31
N VAL A 111 8.28 -17.42 9.58
CA VAL A 111 8.22 -16.10 10.25
C VAL A 111 9.52 -15.85 10.99
N GLY A 112 9.99 -14.60 10.98
CA GLY A 112 11.25 -14.26 11.62
C GLY A 112 11.43 -12.75 11.80
N THR A 113 12.35 -12.36 12.66
CA THR A 113 12.76 -10.98 12.87
C THR A 113 14.27 -10.89 13.05
N GLY A 114 14.84 -9.74 12.73
CA GLY A 114 16.26 -9.50 12.86
C GLY A 114 16.69 -8.12 12.36
N PRO A 115 17.97 -7.77 12.40
CA PRO A 115 18.43 -6.44 12.00
C PRO A 115 18.34 -6.21 10.48
N THR A 116 18.44 -7.27 9.69
CA THR A 116 18.38 -7.19 8.22
C THR A 116 17.70 -8.41 7.61
N VAL A 117 17.18 -8.29 6.38
CA VAL A 117 16.64 -9.41 5.61
C VAL A 117 17.65 -10.55 5.46
N ARG A 118 18.92 -10.22 5.25
CA ARG A 118 19.99 -11.22 5.14
C ARG A 118 20.19 -11.97 6.46
N ALA A 119 20.11 -11.29 7.60
CA ALA A 119 20.22 -11.93 8.91
C ALA A 119 19.08 -12.91 9.15
N VAL A 120 17.84 -12.51 8.82
CA VAL A 120 16.66 -13.39 8.91
C VAL A 120 16.79 -14.58 7.97
N PHE A 121 17.19 -14.38 6.71
CA PHE A 121 17.43 -15.48 5.78
C PHE A 121 18.46 -16.48 6.33
N ARG A 122 19.60 -16.00 6.87
CA ARG A 122 20.60 -16.88 7.50
C ARG A 122 20.03 -17.64 8.71
N ALA A 123 19.17 -17.00 9.50
CA ALA A 123 18.48 -17.66 10.61
C ALA A 123 17.57 -18.78 10.10
N PHE A 124 16.79 -18.54 9.04
CA PHE A 124 15.97 -19.57 8.39
C PHE A 124 16.82 -20.74 7.88
N MET A 125 17.99 -20.46 7.28
CA MET A 125 18.89 -21.51 6.79
C MET A 125 19.48 -22.38 7.92
N ARG A 126 19.65 -21.84 9.12
CA ARG A 126 20.14 -22.59 10.29
C ARG A 126 19.07 -23.36 11.04
N SER A 127 17.82 -22.99 10.92
CA SER A 127 16.68 -23.68 11.55
C SER A 127 16.19 -24.83 10.68
N ALA A 128 16.09 -26.02 11.22
CA ALA A 128 15.65 -27.22 10.47
C ALA A 128 14.28 -27.02 9.85
N ASP A 129 13.30 -26.55 10.63
CA ASP A 129 11.91 -26.40 10.18
C ASP A 129 11.77 -25.30 9.11
N HIS A 130 12.41 -24.15 9.32
CA HIS A 130 12.40 -23.07 8.33
C HIS A 130 13.09 -23.49 7.03
N ARG A 131 14.21 -24.22 7.15
CA ARG A 131 14.95 -24.74 6.00
C ARG A 131 14.12 -25.80 5.25
N ALA A 132 13.43 -26.70 5.96
CA ALA A 132 12.54 -27.67 5.37
C ALA A 132 11.47 -26.99 4.50
N ASN A 133 10.81 -25.95 5.00
CA ASN A 133 9.87 -25.14 4.20
C ASN A 133 10.52 -24.51 2.98
N MET A 134 11.75 -23.98 3.08
CA MET A 134 12.41 -23.36 1.94
C MET A 134 12.80 -24.37 0.86
N PHE A 135 13.07 -25.63 1.22
CA PHE A 135 13.52 -26.67 0.30
C PHE A 135 12.47 -27.72 -0.02
N ASP A 136 11.24 -27.53 0.43
CA ASP A 136 10.15 -28.45 0.05
C ASP A 136 9.98 -28.46 -1.47
N ARG A 137 10.09 -29.67 -2.05
CA ARG A 137 10.02 -29.92 -3.49
C ARG A 137 8.64 -29.70 -4.08
N PHE A 138 7.60 -29.73 -3.26
CA PHE A 138 6.22 -29.56 -3.71
C PHE A 138 5.80 -28.09 -3.83
N TYR A 139 6.51 -27.19 -3.19
CA TYR A 139 6.21 -25.76 -3.33
C TYR A 139 6.64 -25.24 -4.72
N ARG A 140 5.74 -24.48 -5.33
CA ARG A 140 5.93 -23.81 -6.64
C ARG A 140 5.69 -22.30 -6.55
N ARG A 141 5.05 -21.85 -5.50
CA ARG A 141 4.59 -20.48 -5.33
C ARG A 141 5.01 -19.96 -3.97
N ALA A 142 5.29 -18.66 -3.90
CA ALA A 142 5.55 -18.01 -2.62
C ALA A 142 4.96 -16.59 -2.58
N GLY A 143 4.91 -16.04 -1.37
CA GLY A 143 4.67 -14.63 -1.13
C GLY A 143 5.55 -14.16 0.01
N TYR A 144 6.18 -13.01 -0.18
CA TYR A 144 7.16 -12.46 0.74
C TYR A 144 6.62 -11.18 1.36
N GLY A 145 6.61 -11.10 2.68
CA GLY A 145 6.27 -9.91 3.44
C GLY A 145 7.46 -9.47 4.29
N VAL A 146 7.88 -8.22 4.13
CA VAL A 146 8.96 -7.64 4.92
C VAL A 146 8.56 -6.25 5.38
N VAL A 147 8.54 -6.05 6.69
CA VAL A 147 8.24 -4.77 7.32
C VAL A 147 9.42 -4.35 8.19
N LYS A 148 9.91 -3.13 8.00
CA LYS A 148 10.88 -2.50 8.90
C LYS A 148 10.11 -1.71 9.97
N PHE A 149 10.34 -2.05 11.23
CA PHE A 149 9.66 -1.39 12.35
C PHE A 149 10.58 -1.36 13.58
N ARG A 150 10.75 -0.19 14.19
CA ARG A 150 11.57 0.03 15.40
C ARG A 150 12.97 -0.59 15.28
N GLY A 151 13.65 -0.32 14.16
CA GLY A 151 15.03 -0.78 13.93
C GLY A 151 15.18 -2.24 13.49
N ALA A 152 14.14 -3.06 13.56
CA ALA A 152 14.14 -4.46 13.12
C ALA A 152 13.36 -4.67 11.83
N VAL A 153 13.68 -5.73 11.09
CA VAL A 153 12.85 -6.25 10.01
C VAL A 153 12.04 -7.45 10.50
N TRP A 154 10.78 -7.48 10.12
CA TRP A 154 9.82 -8.54 10.40
C TRP A 154 9.47 -9.21 9.08
N VAL A 155 9.64 -10.51 9.02
CA VAL A 155 9.58 -11.27 7.79
C VAL A 155 8.54 -12.38 7.90
N THR A 156 7.75 -12.53 6.84
CA THR A 156 6.89 -13.70 6.61
C THR A 156 7.13 -14.20 5.20
N VAL A 157 7.28 -15.50 5.05
CA VAL A 157 7.26 -16.18 3.75
C VAL A 157 6.14 -17.20 3.78
N ASN A 158 5.19 -17.06 2.87
CA ASN A 158 4.13 -18.03 2.64
C ASN A 158 4.50 -18.88 1.43
N PHE A 159 4.47 -20.20 1.59
CA PHE A 159 4.75 -21.17 0.53
C PHE A 159 3.48 -21.92 0.14
N ALA A 160 3.38 -22.32 -1.13
CA ALA A 160 2.27 -23.13 -1.64
C ALA A 160 2.69 -23.98 -2.85
N GLY A 161 2.12 -25.17 -2.93
CA GLY A 161 2.16 -26.05 -4.08
C GLY A 161 0.96 -25.92 -5.01
#